data_ce2f9d120c078f8481a4f25542e38178
#
_entry.id   ce2f9d120c078f8481a4f25542e38178
#
_cell.length_a   1.000
_cell.length_b   1.000
_cell.length_c   1.000
_cell.angle_alpha   90.00
_cell.angle_beta   90.00
_cell.angle_gamma   90.00
#
_symmetry.space_group_name_H-M   'P 1'
#
loop_
_entity.id
_entity.type
_entity.pdbx_description
1 polymer ?
#
loop_
_entity_poly.entity_id
_entity_poly.type
_entity_poly.pdbx_seq_one_letter_code
_entity_poly.pdbx_strand_id
1 'polypeptide(L)'
;HNMTEETIFEHPEFRKNMDKLGIAEIWITPGIDQRWDVTKGTQQIFETMMKNLSEISGYTELEFAPVIPIGHSAMATYPWNFAAWNPERTLAVLSIHGDSPRTHLTGYGRANLDWGTRTIEGIPSLMVMGEDEWWEDRLITSFDYRREYPNAPLSFLADAGHGHFDISDELIDYLSLFLKKAVEYRLPKHSLSDTQVQLIPVEAKTGWLADRWRKNEKPTAEAASYDKYKGDRNHAFWYFDKEMADATEKYYANERGKTEQYIGFEQKGKLITFNPKSHVRMFPSFQPEADGVTFHLKAVYTDTLRNEYSKEHSTHPIRMSRICGPVEVVNDTTFTVRFYRMGLDNPKRTGGICLMASVKQDHKYRSAVQQVEIRIPYRNKEGIPQRIIFP
;
A
#
# COMPACT_ATOMS: atom_id res chain seq x y z
N HIS A 1 -2.96 -3.47 -9.90
CA HIS A 1 -2.57 -2.08 -10.12
C HIS A 1 -1.05 -1.99 -10.08
N ASN A 2 -0.43 -1.70 -11.20
CA ASN A 2 1.00 -1.84 -11.45
C ASN A 2 1.87 -0.73 -10.86
N MET A 3 1.41 0.01 -9.85
CA MET A 3 2.10 1.24 -9.48
C MET A 3 2.48 1.30 -8.00
N THR A 4 1.56 1.05 -7.11
CA THR A 4 1.80 1.23 -5.67
C THR A 4 2.53 0.05 -5.07
N GLU A 5 2.16 -1.16 -5.49
CA GLU A 5 2.86 -2.36 -5.05
C GLU A 5 4.31 -2.34 -5.51
N GLU A 6 4.59 -1.89 -6.75
CA GLU A 6 5.96 -1.69 -7.25
C GLU A 6 6.73 -0.72 -6.35
N THR A 7 6.08 0.37 -5.88
CA THR A 7 6.73 1.34 -5.00
C THR A 7 7.14 0.72 -3.66
N ILE A 8 6.32 -0.16 -3.09
CA ILE A 8 6.65 -0.87 -1.86
C ILE A 8 7.82 -1.82 -2.11
N PHE A 9 7.72 -2.69 -3.14
CA PHE A 9 8.74 -3.70 -3.46
C PHE A 9 10.08 -3.11 -3.89
N GLU A 10 10.08 -1.96 -4.55
CA GLU A 10 11.31 -1.27 -4.96
C GLU A 10 11.86 -0.30 -3.91
N HIS A 11 11.17 -0.14 -2.77
CA HIS A 11 11.61 0.77 -1.72
C HIS A 11 12.88 0.25 -1.04
N PRO A 12 13.98 1.02 -1.01
CA PRO A 12 15.28 0.52 -0.53
C PRO A 12 15.26 -0.02 0.90
N GLU A 13 14.57 0.67 1.82
CA GLU A 13 14.45 0.21 3.21
C GLU A 13 13.54 -1.00 3.35
N PHE A 14 12.49 -1.13 2.53
CA PHE A 14 11.67 -2.33 2.53
C PHE A 14 12.50 -3.55 2.12
N ARG A 15 13.19 -3.49 0.97
CA ARG A 15 14.06 -4.56 0.48
C ARG A 15 15.13 -4.95 1.49
N LYS A 16 15.79 -3.97 2.10
CA LYS A 16 16.79 -4.20 3.14
C LYS A 16 16.20 -4.89 4.38
N ASN A 17 14.98 -4.55 4.76
CA ASN A 17 14.31 -5.17 5.90
C ASN A 17 13.84 -6.60 5.55
N MET A 18 13.35 -6.82 4.33
CA MET A 18 13.01 -8.17 3.85
C MET A 18 14.24 -9.08 3.78
N ASP A 19 15.36 -8.57 3.27
CA ASP A 19 16.65 -9.29 3.28
C ASP A 19 17.06 -9.74 4.67
N LYS A 20 17.02 -8.84 5.68
CA LYS A 20 17.31 -9.17 7.07
C LYS A 20 16.39 -10.24 7.67
N LEU A 21 15.15 -10.31 7.21
CA LEU A 21 14.17 -11.29 7.66
C LEU A 21 14.26 -12.61 6.88
N GLY A 22 15.09 -12.68 5.84
CA GLY A 22 15.16 -13.82 4.93
C GLY A 22 13.89 -13.99 4.09
N ILE A 23 13.20 -12.90 3.77
CA ILE A 23 11.98 -12.91 2.97
C ILE A 23 12.33 -12.61 1.51
N ALA A 24 12.05 -13.56 0.62
CA ALA A 24 12.13 -13.35 -0.82
C ALA A 24 10.91 -12.58 -1.32
N GLU A 25 11.14 -11.57 -2.15
CA GLU A 25 10.07 -10.79 -2.77
C GLU A 25 9.76 -11.33 -4.17
N ILE A 26 8.50 -11.65 -4.42
CA ILE A 26 8.03 -12.17 -5.70
C ILE A 26 6.98 -11.23 -6.28
N TRP A 27 7.32 -10.60 -7.38
CA TRP A 27 6.42 -9.76 -8.16
C TRP A 27 5.81 -10.54 -9.31
N ILE A 28 4.49 -10.68 -9.31
CA ILE A 28 3.77 -11.48 -10.30
C ILE A 28 3.05 -10.57 -11.30
N THR A 29 3.48 -10.60 -12.57
CA THR A 29 2.82 -9.85 -13.65
C THR A 29 2.77 -10.67 -14.95
N PRO A 30 1.59 -10.84 -15.57
CA PRO A 30 0.28 -10.55 -15.00
C PRO A 30 0.02 -11.37 -13.75
N GLY A 31 -0.83 -10.86 -12.83
CA GLY A 31 -1.22 -11.60 -11.64
C GLY A 31 -1.95 -12.91 -11.98
N ILE A 32 -1.92 -13.87 -11.06
CA ILE A 32 -2.60 -15.17 -11.24
C ILE A 32 -4.11 -14.96 -11.39
N ASP A 33 -4.73 -14.35 -10.41
CA ASP A 33 -6.12 -13.88 -10.44
C ASP A 33 -6.30 -12.77 -9.43
N GLN A 34 -7.03 -11.73 -9.81
CA GLN A 34 -7.21 -10.53 -9.00
C GLN A 34 -7.86 -10.80 -7.64
N ARG A 35 -8.65 -11.86 -7.52
CA ARG A 35 -9.39 -12.20 -6.31
C ARG A 35 -9.04 -13.56 -5.73
N TRP A 36 -8.08 -14.25 -6.30
CA TRP A 36 -7.78 -15.64 -5.95
C TRP A 36 -8.97 -16.57 -6.11
N ASP A 37 -9.56 -16.59 -7.31
CA ASP A 37 -10.70 -17.47 -7.61
C ASP A 37 -10.23 -18.90 -7.92
N VAL A 38 -10.37 -19.77 -6.92
CA VAL A 38 -9.92 -21.19 -7.03
C VAL A 38 -10.65 -21.96 -8.13
N THR A 39 -11.85 -21.52 -8.51
CA THR A 39 -12.60 -22.19 -9.62
C THR A 39 -11.94 -21.97 -10.98
N LYS A 40 -10.98 -21.04 -11.06
CA LYS A 40 -10.19 -20.75 -12.25
C LYS A 40 -8.81 -21.45 -12.27
N GLY A 41 -8.59 -22.38 -11.36
CA GLY A 41 -7.32 -23.10 -11.27
C GLY A 41 -6.18 -22.29 -10.66
N THR A 42 -6.47 -21.20 -9.93
CA THR A 42 -5.46 -20.32 -9.33
C THR A 42 -4.52 -21.06 -8.40
N GLN A 43 -5.02 -22.01 -7.64
CA GLN A 43 -4.20 -22.82 -6.73
C GLN A 43 -3.12 -23.59 -7.50
N GLN A 44 -3.50 -24.29 -8.57
CA GLN A 44 -2.57 -25.07 -9.38
C GLN A 44 -1.53 -24.17 -10.08
N ILE A 45 -1.96 -22.99 -10.56
CA ILE A 45 -1.05 -22.01 -11.18
C ILE A 45 -0.02 -21.54 -10.15
N PHE A 46 -0.44 -21.24 -8.93
CA PHE A 46 0.44 -20.82 -7.85
C PHE A 46 1.45 -21.91 -7.46
N GLU A 47 1.00 -23.14 -7.25
CA GLU A 47 1.88 -24.27 -6.91
C GLU A 47 2.90 -24.53 -8.00
N THR A 48 2.47 -24.51 -9.27
CA THR A 48 3.37 -24.66 -10.42
C THR A 48 4.40 -23.52 -10.47
N MET A 49 3.97 -22.29 -10.22
CA MET A 49 4.84 -21.12 -10.17
C MET A 49 5.92 -21.27 -9.08
N MET A 50 5.52 -21.63 -7.86
CA MET A 50 6.46 -21.77 -6.74
C MET A 50 7.48 -22.89 -7.00
N LYS A 51 7.04 -24.00 -7.57
CA LYS A 51 7.92 -25.09 -7.99
C LYS A 51 8.91 -24.63 -9.06
N ASN A 52 8.43 -23.95 -10.10
CA ASN A 52 9.31 -23.45 -11.17
C ASN A 52 10.33 -22.42 -10.65
N LEU A 53 9.91 -21.55 -9.73
CA LEU A 53 10.81 -20.59 -9.08
C LEU A 53 11.90 -21.29 -8.28
N SER A 54 11.54 -22.32 -7.53
CA SER A 54 12.47 -23.17 -6.80
C SER A 54 13.51 -23.82 -7.73
N GLU A 55 13.06 -24.42 -8.82
CA GLU A 55 13.94 -25.07 -9.81
C GLU A 55 14.87 -24.07 -10.52
N ILE A 56 14.33 -22.92 -10.96
CA ILE A 56 15.09 -21.91 -11.72
C ILE A 56 16.11 -21.18 -10.85
N SER A 57 15.74 -20.85 -9.61
CA SER A 57 16.61 -20.11 -8.70
C SER A 57 17.63 -20.98 -7.99
N GLY A 58 17.36 -22.28 -7.86
CA GLY A 58 18.15 -23.21 -7.05
C GLY A 58 17.83 -23.15 -5.55
N TYR A 59 16.88 -22.29 -5.14
CA TYR A 59 16.40 -22.22 -3.76
C TYR A 59 15.22 -23.17 -3.57
N THR A 60 15.54 -24.44 -3.26
CA THR A 60 14.55 -25.52 -3.19
C THR A 60 13.46 -25.27 -2.14
N GLU A 61 13.75 -24.52 -1.10
CA GLU A 61 12.83 -24.11 -0.06
C GLU A 61 11.66 -23.23 -0.54
N LEU A 62 11.81 -22.54 -1.67
CA LEU A 62 10.74 -21.71 -2.24
C LEU A 62 9.48 -22.51 -2.56
N GLU A 63 9.61 -23.77 -2.94
CA GLU A 63 8.46 -24.64 -3.20
C GLU A 63 7.56 -24.77 -1.97
N PHE A 64 8.15 -24.78 -0.78
CA PHE A 64 7.48 -25.04 0.50
C PHE A 64 7.39 -23.81 1.39
N ALA A 65 7.99 -22.69 0.99
CA ALA A 65 8.07 -21.49 1.80
C ALA A 65 6.68 -20.96 2.22
N PRO A 66 6.53 -20.49 3.47
CA PRO A 66 5.39 -19.71 3.88
C PRO A 66 5.24 -18.45 3.02
N VAL A 67 4.01 -18.00 2.84
CA VAL A 67 3.68 -16.90 1.94
C VAL A 67 3.04 -15.76 2.72
N ILE A 68 3.41 -14.54 2.37
CA ILE A 68 2.76 -13.31 2.80
C ILE A 68 2.09 -12.70 1.56
N PRO A 69 0.80 -12.96 1.32
CA PRO A 69 0.09 -12.33 0.23
C PRO A 69 -0.09 -10.84 0.52
N ILE A 70 0.30 -10.00 -0.45
CA ILE A 70 0.19 -8.55 -0.39
C ILE A 70 -0.64 -8.08 -1.58
N GLY A 71 -1.60 -7.20 -1.34
CA GLY A 71 -2.37 -6.57 -2.40
C GLY A 71 -2.76 -5.15 -2.07
N HIS A 72 -2.79 -4.30 -3.09
CA HIS A 72 -3.20 -2.91 -3.00
C HIS A 72 -4.48 -2.67 -3.80
N SER A 73 -5.37 -1.84 -3.28
CA SER A 73 -6.55 -1.37 -4.03
C SER A 73 -7.41 -2.53 -4.59
N ALA A 74 -7.55 -2.60 -5.89
CA ALA A 74 -8.29 -3.66 -6.58
C ALA A 74 -7.74 -5.07 -6.34
N MET A 75 -6.47 -5.19 -5.97
CA MET A 75 -5.83 -6.46 -5.61
C MET A 75 -5.87 -6.75 -4.10
N ALA A 76 -6.38 -5.84 -3.28
CA ALA A 76 -6.37 -5.98 -1.83
C ALA A 76 -7.36 -7.03 -1.29
N THR A 77 -8.27 -7.53 -2.13
CA THR A 77 -9.14 -8.67 -1.80
C THR A 77 -8.40 -10.01 -1.96
N TYR A 78 -7.42 -10.07 -2.85
CA TYR A 78 -6.61 -11.27 -3.11
C TYR A 78 -5.96 -11.85 -1.85
N PRO A 79 -5.29 -11.05 -0.98
CA PRO A 79 -4.60 -11.59 0.20
C PRO A 79 -5.53 -12.33 1.16
N TRP A 80 -6.74 -11.82 1.35
CA TRP A 80 -7.74 -12.45 2.21
C TRP A 80 -8.19 -13.81 1.68
N ASN A 81 -8.49 -13.87 0.39
CA ASN A 81 -8.93 -15.11 -0.25
C ASN A 81 -7.78 -16.13 -0.30
N PHE A 82 -6.56 -15.70 -0.60
CA PHE A 82 -5.39 -16.58 -0.54
C PHE A 82 -5.27 -17.23 0.84
N ALA A 83 -5.33 -16.43 1.92
CA ALA A 83 -5.22 -16.91 3.29
C ALA A 83 -6.33 -17.90 3.68
N ALA A 84 -7.58 -17.63 3.24
CA ALA A 84 -8.71 -18.52 3.52
C ALA A 84 -8.57 -19.90 2.84
N TRP A 85 -7.91 -19.99 1.68
CA TRP A 85 -7.66 -21.24 0.96
C TRP A 85 -6.32 -21.90 1.31
N ASN A 86 -5.36 -21.15 1.82
CA ASN A 86 -4.02 -21.64 2.17
C ASN A 86 -3.62 -21.26 3.61
N PRO A 87 -4.43 -21.57 4.63
CA PRO A 87 -4.17 -21.11 6.00
C PRO A 87 -2.85 -21.67 6.57
N GLU A 88 -2.50 -22.92 6.22
CA GLU A 88 -1.26 -23.54 6.68
C GLU A 88 -0.01 -22.96 6.04
N ARG A 89 -0.16 -22.27 4.90
CA ARG A 89 0.95 -21.66 4.16
C ARG A 89 1.03 -20.15 4.33
N THR A 90 0.00 -19.51 4.91
CA THR A 90 -0.05 -18.07 5.06
C THR A 90 0.62 -17.62 6.34
N LEU A 91 1.76 -16.93 6.23
CA LEU A 91 2.48 -16.36 7.38
C LEU A 91 1.76 -15.16 7.96
N ALA A 92 1.33 -14.23 7.11
CA ALA A 92 0.56 -13.05 7.44
C ALA A 92 -0.20 -12.54 6.21
N VAL A 93 -1.12 -11.59 6.38
CA VAL A 93 -1.88 -10.95 5.31
C VAL A 93 -1.63 -9.44 5.33
N LEU A 94 -1.35 -8.84 4.16
CA LEU A 94 -1.31 -7.39 3.98
C LEU A 94 -2.33 -6.95 2.94
N SER A 95 -3.38 -6.25 3.38
CA SER A 95 -4.39 -5.61 2.52
C SER A 95 -4.22 -4.10 2.61
N ILE A 96 -3.64 -3.51 1.56
CA ILE A 96 -3.24 -2.11 1.55
C ILE A 96 -4.24 -1.30 0.72
N HIS A 97 -4.83 -0.29 1.34
CA HIS A 97 -5.85 0.57 0.73
C HIS A 97 -6.99 -0.21 0.07
N GLY A 98 -7.44 -1.27 0.75
CA GLY A 98 -8.39 -2.24 0.24
C GLY A 98 -9.55 -2.53 1.17
N ASP A 99 -10.08 -3.74 1.03
CA ASP A 99 -11.24 -4.21 1.77
C ASP A 99 -10.90 -4.92 3.08
N SER A 100 -11.93 -5.05 3.90
CA SER A 100 -11.98 -6.00 5.00
C SER A 100 -12.09 -7.44 4.50
N PRO A 101 -11.80 -8.43 5.36
CA PRO A 101 -12.10 -9.82 5.05
C PRO A 101 -13.58 -10.04 4.68
N ARG A 102 -13.84 -10.88 3.68
CA ARG A 102 -15.20 -11.27 3.25
C ARG A 102 -16.11 -10.13 2.77
N THR A 103 -15.53 -9.01 2.32
CA THR A 103 -16.32 -7.91 1.77
C THR A 103 -16.19 -7.81 0.25
N HIS A 104 -17.07 -7.01 -0.35
CA HIS A 104 -17.10 -6.75 -1.79
C HIS A 104 -17.07 -5.26 -2.12
N LEU A 105 -16.77 -4.41 -1.15
CA LEU A 105 -16.84 -2.95 -1.29
C LEU A 105 -15.88 -2.41 -2.35
N THR A 106 -14.68 -3.00 -2.47
CA THR A 106 -13.71 -2.63 -3.51
C THR A 106 -13.76 -3.48 -4.77
N GLY A 107 -14.58 -4.51 -4.79
CA GLY A 107 -14.65 -5.47 -5.90
C GLY A 107 -15.24 -4.94 -7.20
N TYR A 108 -15.31 -3.63 -7.42
CA TYR A 108 -15.96 -3.00 -8.58
C TYR A 108 -17.37 -3.58 -8.85
N GLY A 109 -18.16 -3.74 -7.78
CA GLY A 109 -19.49 -4.35 -7.83
C GLY A 109 -19.50 -5.87 -7.97
N ARG A 110 -18.36 -6.54 -7.89
CA ARG A 110 -18.28 -8.01 -7.89
C ARG A 110 -18.41 -8.54 -6.47
N ALA A 111 -19.25 -9.52 -6.27
CA ALA A 111 -19.32 -10.22 -5.00
C ALA A 111 -17.97 -10.83 -4.64
N ASN A 112 -17.63 -10.84 -3.35
CA ASN A 112 -16.47 -11.58 -2.88
C ASN A 112 -16.73 -13.10 -3.05
N LEU A 113 -15.65 -13.87 -3.04
CA LEU A 113 -15.73 -15.33 -3.10
C LEU A 113 -16.39 -15.85 -1.81
N ASP A 114 -17.23 -16.86 -1.96
CA ASP A 114 -17.79 -17.57 -0.80
C ASP A 114 -16.69 -18.44 -0.18
N TRP A 115 -16.34 -18.17 1.06
CA TRP A 115 -15.34 -18.94 1.80
C TRP A 115 -15.92 -20.26 2.37
N GLY A 116 -17.25 -20.45 2.35
CA GLY A 116 -17.89 -21.54 3.06
C GLY A 116 -17.56 -21.49 4.56
N THR A 117 -17.01 -22.56 5.09
CA THR A 117 -16.58 -22.63 6.52
C THR A 117 -15.16 -22.14 6.78
N ARG A 118 -14.46 -21.63 5.76
CA ARG A 118 -13.06 -21.18 5.91
C ARG A 118 -12.98 -19.86 6.66
N THR A 119 -11.95 -19.74 7.48
CA THR A 119 -11.64 -18.54 8.25
C THR A 119 -10.16 -18.21 8.12
N ILE A 120 -9.77 -17.02 8.58
CA ILE A 120 -8.37 -16.63 8.76
C ILE A 120 -7.99 -16.53 10.24
N GLU A 121 -8.71 -17.23 11.11
CA GLU A 121 -8.37 -17.31 12.52
C GLU A 121 -6.93 -17.82 12.71
N GLY A 122 -6.21 -17.25 13.66
CA GLY A 122 -4.82 -17.57 13.91
C GLY A 122 -3.82 -17.00 12.91
N ILE A 123 -4.27 -16.29 11.85
CA ILE A 123 -3.41 -15.65 10.84
C ILE A 123 -3.35 -14.15 11.08
N PRO A 124 -2.21 -13.59 11.52
CA PRO A 124 -2.07 -12.15 11.71
C PRO A 124 -2.27 -11.43 10.38
N SER A 125 -3.15 -10.46 10.42
CA SER A 125 -3.57 -9.77 9.22
C SER A 125 -3.58 -8.26 9.45
N LEU A 126 -3.07 -7.49 8.50
CA LEU A 126 -3.04 -6.04 8.55
C LEU A 126 -3.88 -5.46 7.41
N MET A 127 -4.83 -4.62 7.77
CA MET A 127 -5.55 -3.76 6.86
C MET A 127 -5.03 -2.33 7.01
N VAL A 128 -4.67 -1.70 5.89
CA VAL A 128 -4.26 -0.28 5.84
C VAL A 128 -5.31 0.51 5.08
N MET A 129 -5.67 1.69 5.55
CA MET A 129 -6.57 2.59 4.86
C MET A 129 -6.10 4.04 5.02
N GLY A 130 -5.94 4.76 3.92
CA GLY A 130 -5.54 6.16 3.91
C GLY A 130 -6.63 7.07 4.49
N GLU A 131 -6.21 8.13 5.18
CA GLU A 131 -7.13 9.13 5.72
C GLU A 131 -7.93 9.83 4.63
N ASP A 132 -7.30 10.17 3.51
CA ASP A 132 -7.92 10.91 2.41
C ASP A 132 -8.88 10.05 1.55
N GLU A 133 -8.88 8.73 1.78
CA GLU A 133 -9.81 7.79 1.17
C GLU A 133 -10.72 7.09 2.19
N TRP A 134 -10.89 7.69 3.38
CA TRP A 134 -11.58 7.06 4.49
C TRP A 134 -12.97 6.55 4.13
N TRP A 135 -13.21 5.28 4.42
CA TRP A 135 -14.48 4.62 4.17
C TRP A 135 -14.91 3.81 5.40
N GLU A 136 -15.83 4.37 6.16
CA GLU A 136 -16.27 3.81 7.43
C GLU A 136 -16.84 2.40 7.33
N ASP A 137 -17.53 2.07 6.22
CA ASP A 137 -18.13 0.74 6.04
C ASP A 137 -17.06 -0.36 6.01
N ARG A 138 -15.87 -0.10 5.48
CA ARG A 138 -14.74 -1.06 5.53
C ARG A 138 -14.32 -1.36 6.96
N LEU A 139 -14.33 -0.35 7.81
CA LEU A 139 -13.97 -0.48 9.21
C LEU A 139 -15.02 -1.26 9.99
N ILE A 140 -16.30 -0.95 9.78
CA ILE A 140 -17.43 -1.65 10.42
C ILE A 140 -17.39 -3.14 10.06
N THR A 141 -17.21 -3.49 8.79
CA THR A 141 -17.13 -4.89 8.35
C THR A 141 -15.93 -5.63 8.94
N SER A 142 -14.83 -4.95 9.21
CA SER A 142 -13.67 -5.53 9.92
C SER A 142 -14.02 -5.89 11.36
N PHE A 143 -14.75 -5.02 12.05
CA PHE A 143 -15.22 -5.29 13.41
C PHE A 143 -16.25 -6.43 13.43
N ASP A 144 -17.17 -6.47 12.45
CA ASP A 144 -18.13 -7.56 12.29
C ASP A 144 -17.42 -8.89 12.12
N TYR A 145 -16.41 -8.94 11.28
CA TYR A 145 -15.60 -10.13 11.07
C TYR A 145 -14.94 -10.60 12.39
N ARG A 146 -14.34 -9.70 13.16
CA ARG A 146 -13.73 -10.04 14.45
C ARG A 146 -14.74 -10.49 15.52
N ARG A 147 -15.97 -10.00 15.47
CA ARG A 147 -17.02 -10.47 16.39
C ARG A 147 -17.48 -11.88 16.03
N GLU A 148 -17.57 -12.20 14.74
CA GLU A 148 -17.92 -13.54 14.24
C GLU A 148 -16.78 -14.53 14.48
N TYR A 149 -15.53 -14.09 14.30
CA TYR A 149 -14.32 -14.91 14.46
C TYR A 149 -13.37 -14.30 15.51
N PRO A 150 -13.62 -14.55 16.80
CA PRO A 150 -12.90 -13.86 17.88
C PRO A 150 -11.40 -14.16 17.94
N ASN A 151 -10.94 -15.25 17.34
CA ASN A 151 -9.52 -15.59 17.23
C ASN A 151 -8.86 -15.11 15.94
N ALA A 152 -9.50 -14.21 15.19
CA ALA A 152 -8.88 -13.54 14.06
C ALA A 152 -8.01 -12.35 14.54
N PRO A 153 -6.66 -12.45 14.45
CA PRO A 153 -5.75 -11.39 14.89
C PRO A 153 -5.65 -10.32 13.82
N LEU A 154 -6.70 -9.50 13.68
CA LEU A 154 -6.83 -8.46 12.68
C LEU A 154 -6.34 -7.12 13.22
N SER A 155 -5.26 -6.62 12.64
CA SER A 155 -4.66 -5.31 12.87
C SER A 155 -5.16 -4.30 11.83
N PHE A 156 -5.13 -3.04 12.22
CA PHE A 156 -5.48 -1.94 11.34
C PHE A 156 -4.51 -0.77 11.48
N LEU A 157 -4.18 -0.15 10.36
CA LEU A 157 -3.48 1.12 10.31
C LEU A 157 -4.30 2.13 9.51
N ALA A 158 -4.66 3.24 10.14
CA ALA A 158 -5.03 4.43 9.42
C ALA A 158 -3.76 5.13 8.95
N ASP A 159 -3.55 5.23 7.64
CA ASP A 159 -2.42 5.96 7.09
C ASP A 159 -2.75 7.45 7.10
N ALA A 160 -2.52 8.07 8.28
CA ALA A 160 -2.92 9.42 8.58
C ALA A 160 -2.16 10.44 7.72
N GLY A 161 -2.86 11.39 7.13
CA GLY A 161 -2.29 12.39 6.22
C GLY A 161 -2.06 11.91 4.80
N HIS A 162 -2.42 10.68 4.48
CA HIS A 162 -2.14 10.05 3.18
C HIS A 162 -3.41 9.57 2.47
N GLY A 163 -3.32 9.41 1.17
CA GLY A 163 -4.38 8.92 0.30
C GLY A 163 -4.08 7.55 -0.30
N HIS A 164 -4.90 7.19 -1.26
CA HIS A 164 -4.96 5.83 -1.84
C HIS A 164 -3.66 5.29 -2.45
N PHE A 165 -2.81 6.15 -2.94
CA PHE A 165 -1.60 5.74 -3.67
C PHE A 165 -0.31 6.22 -2.99
N ASP A 166 -0.42 6.74 -1.80
CA ASP A 166 0.70 7.33 -1.10
C ASP A 166 1.47 6.25 -0.35
N ILE A 167 2.77 6.20 -0.55
CA ILE A 167 3.68 5.29 0.17
C ILE A 167 4.76 6.14 0.83
N SER A 168 4.65 6.29 2.13
CA SER A 168 5.63 7.04 2.93
C SER A 168 6.70 6.13 3.52
N ASP A 169 7.84 6.72 3.90
CA ASP A 169 8.87 5.99 4.66
C ASP A 169 8.30 5.42 5.96
N GLU A 170 7.41 6.18 6.62
CA GLU A 170 6.76 5.77 7.86
C GLU A 170 5.85 4.56 7.67
N LEU A 171 5.13 4.50 6.54
CA LEU A 171 4.33 3.33 6.18
C LEU A 171 5.24 2.11 5.93
N ILE A 172 6.34 2.29 5.21
CA ILE A 172 7.32 1.22 4.96
C ILE A 172 7.90 0.67 6.26
N ASP A 173 8.27 1.54 7.20
CA ASP A 173 8.78 1.14 8.50
C ASP A 173 7.73 0.35 9.29
N TYR A 174 6.48 0.80 9.26
CA TYR A 174 5.37 0.12 9.93
C TYR A 174 5.07 -1.26 9.33
N LEU A 175 5.02 -1.37 8.00
CA LEU A 175 4.85 -2.65 7.30
C LEU A 175 5.99 -3.62 7.63
N SER A 176 7.23 -3.11 7.65
CA SER A 176 8.41 -3.90 7.99
C SER A 176 8.36 -4.42 9.43
N LEU A 177 7.91 -3.58 10.37
CA LEU A 177 7.70 -4.00 11.76
C LEU A 177 6.63 -5.08 11.87
N PHE A 178 5.50 -4.92 11.20
CA PHE A 178 4.43 -5.92 11.18
C PHE A 178 4.93 -7.27 10.65
N LEU A 179 5.68 -7.26 9.55
CA LEU A 179 6.25 -8.48 8.95
C LEU A 179 7.28 -9.13 9.87
N LYS A 180 8.13 -8.34 10.52
CA LYS A 180 9.06 -8.83 11.54
C LYS A 180 8.32 -9.57 12.67
N LYS A 181 7.24 -8.97 13.18
CA LYS A 181 6.41 -9.61 14.22
C LYS A 181 5.76 -10.89 13.71
N ALA A 182 5.24 -10.90 12.48
CA ALA A 182 4.67 -12.11 11.89
C ALA A 182 5.70 -13.25 11.82
N VAL A 183 6.93 -12.95 11.41
CA VAL A 183 8.04 -13.92 11.41
C VAL A 183 8.32 -14.42 12.82
N GLU A 184 8.49 -13.51 13.81
CA GLU A 184 8.81 -13.85 15.20
C GLU A 184 7.75 -14.72 15.88
N TYR A 185 6.47 -14.48 15.59
CA TYR A 185 5.38 -15.17 16.26
C TYR A 185 4.89 -16.44 15.55
N ARG A 186 5.12 -16.56 14.23
CA ARG A 186 4.57 -17.66 13.45
C ARG A 186 5.58 -18.69 12.96
N LEU A 187 6.84 -18.28 12.77
CA LEU A 187 7.84 -19.24 12.33
C LEU A 187 8.40 -20.01 13.54
N PRO A 188 8.46 -21.34 13.48
CA PRO A 188 9.16 -22.14 14.47
C PRO A 188 10.66 -21.85 14.40
N LYS A 189 11.35 -21.89 15.56
CA LYS A 189 12.79 -21.61 15.67
C LYS A 189 13.66 -22.57 14.85
N HIS A 190 13.15 -23.76 14.58
CA HIS A 190 13.83 -24.80 13.80
C HIS A 190 12.83 -25.34 12.79
N SER A 191 13.01 -25.02 11.52
CA SER A 191 12.28 -25.59 10.39
C SER A 191 13.24 -26.23 9.42
N LEU A 192 12.81 -27.34 8.80
CA LEU A 192 13.54 -27.95 7.69
C LEU A 192 13.20 -27.19 6.41
N SER A 193 14.19 -26.96 5.56
CA SER A 193 14.04 -26.18 4.32
C SER A 193 13.36 -26.95 3.19
N ASP A 194 13.32 -28.26 3.27
CA ASP A 194 12.84 -29.17 2.23
C ASP A 194 11.41 -29.69 2.45
N THR A 195 10.71 -29.15 3.43
CA THR A 195 9.32 -29.49 3.74
C THR A 195 8.50 -28.24 4.09
N GLN A 196 7.19 -28.36 3.96
CA GLN A 196 6.29 -27.30 4.39
C GLN A 196 6.46 -27.00 5.87
N VAL A 197 6.71 -25.73 6.19
CA VAL A 197 6.84 -25.26 7.56
C VAL A 197 5.48 -25.28 8.24
N GLN A 198 5.38 -25.92 9.39
CA GLN A 198 4.18 -25.84 10.23
C GLN A 198 4.16 -24.51 10.99
N LEU A 199 3.37 -23.57 10.51
CA LEU A 199 3.21 -22.24 11.12
C LEU A 199 2.48 -22.33 12.46
N ILE A 200 2.96 -21.54 13.42
CA ILE A 200 2.33 -21.43 14.75
C ILE A 200 1.09 -20.52 14.62
N PRO A 201 -0.13 -20.99 14.93
CA PRO A 201 -1.29 -20.12 14.95
C PRO A 201 -1.20 -19.09 16.06
N VAL A 202 -1.59 -17.85 15.79
CA VAL A 202 -1.58 -16.76 16.77
C VAL A 202 -2.90 -16.72 17.51
N GLU A 203 -2.85 -16.91 18.81
CA GLU A 203 -4.02 -16.79 19.67
C GLU A 203 -4.32 -15.29 19.93
N ALA A 204 -5.49 -14.80 19.50
CA ALA A 204 -5.82 -13.39 19.65
C ALA A 204 -5.75 -12.90 21.11
N LYS A 205 -6.05 -13.77 22.08
CA LYS A 205 -5.99 -13.43 23.51
C LYS A 205 -4.56 -13.17 24.04
N THR A 206 -3.52 -13.60 23.32
CA THR A 206 -2.13 -13.36 23.71
C THR A 206 -1.61 -12.00 23.28
N GLY A 207 -2.33 -11.30 22.40
CA GLY A 207 -1.93 -10.01 21.88
C GLY A 207 -2.42 -8.81 22.69
N TRP A 208 -2.39 -7.67 22.03
CA TRP A 208 -2.80 -6.38 22.55
C TRP A 208 -4.00 -5.86 21.78
N LEU A 209 -4.80 -5.02 22.42
CA LEU A 209 -5.88 -4.27 21.80
C LEU A 209 -5.59 -2.78 21.87
N ALA A 210 -5.89 -2.07 20.80
CA ALA A 210 -5.88 -0.61 20.76
C ALA A 210 -7.17 -0.10 20.12
N ASP A 211 -7.59 1.08 20.55
CA ASP A 211 -8.79 1.74 20.03
C ASP A 211 -8.64 2.06 18.53
N ARG A 212 -9.79 2.18 17.87
CA ARG A 212 -9.81 2.60 16.46
C ARG A 212 -9.28 4.04 16.31
N TRP A 213 -8.68 4.31 15.18
CA TRP A 213 -8.29 5.66 14.82
C TRP A 213 -9.50 6.56 14.54
N ARG A 214 -9.39 7.82 14.96
CA ARG A 214 -10.28 8.92 14.60
C ARG A 214 -9.43 10.15 14.33
N LYS A 215 -9.76 10.88 13.25
CA LYS A 215 -8.99 12.07 12.86
C LYS A 215 -8.91 13.07 13.99
N ASN A 216 -7.68 13.46 14.35
CA ASN A 216 -7.36 14.44 15.40
C ASN A 216 -7.83 14.09 16.82
N GLU A 217 -8.38 12.91 17.06
CA GLU A 217 -8.80 12.49 18.38
C GLU A 217 -7.76 11.57 19.03
N LYS A 218 -7.68 11.63 20.35
CA LYS A 218 -6.95 10.64 21.13
C LYS A 218 -7.76 9.34 21.24
N PRO A 219 -7.11 8.21 21.47
CA PRO A 219 -7.84 6.97 21.73
C PRO A 219 -8.73 7.14 22.98
N THR A 220 -9.91 6.53 22.96
CA THR A 220 -10.85 6.53 24.08
C THR A 220 -10.39 5.65 25.24
N ALA A 221 -9.50 4.71 24.95
CA ALA A 221 -8.82 3.86 25.91
C ALA A 221 -7.38 3.59 25.45
N GLU A 222 -6.46 3.56 26.40
CA GLU A 222 -5.06 3.22 26.12
C GLU A 222 -4.94 1.76 25.64
N ALA A 223 -3.99 1.53 24.75
CA ALA A 223 -3.66 0.18 24.32
C ALA A 223 -3.21 -0.68 25.51
N ALA A 224 -3.66 -1.91 25.56
CA ALA A 224 -3.33 -2.84 26.62
C ALA A 224 -3.37 -4.29 26.13
N SER A 225 -2.76 -5.20 26.89
CA SER A 225 -2.93 -6.63 26.63
C SER A 225 -4.41 -7.01 26.59
N TYR A 226 -4.76 -7.98 25.78
CA TYR A 226 -6.13 -8.35 25.46
C TYR A 226 -7.06 -8.39 26.68
N ASP A 227 -6.62 -9.05 27.77
CA ASP A 227 -7.44 -9.21 28.97
C ASP A 227 -7.54 -7.92 29.81
N LYS A 228 -6.57 -7.03 29.70
CA LYS A 228 -6.49 -5.78 30.49
C LYS A 228 -7.08 -4.57 29.77
N TYR A 229 -7.40 -4.70 28.49
CA TYR A 229 -7.95 -3.60 27.71
C TYR A 229 -9.27 -3.10 28.29
N LYS A 230 -9.38 -1.80 28.54
CA LYS A 230 -10.53 -1.14 29.20
C LYS A 230 -11.52 -0.50 28.22
N GLY A 231 -11.14 -0.39 26.93
CA GLY A 231 -12.00 0.17 25.90
C GLY A 231 -13.01 -0.85 25.36
N ASP A 232 -13.77 -0.43 24.37
CA ASP A 232 -14.71 -1.30 23.66
C ASP A 232 -13.97 -2.27 22.75
N ARG A 233 -13.97 -3.55 23.13
CA ARG A 233 -13.31 -4.60 22.35
C ARG A 233 -13.94 -4.84 20.99
N ASN A 234 -15.21 -4.45 20.80
CA ASN A 234 -15.89 -4.58 19.51
C ASN A 234 -15.43 -3.53 18.50
N HIS A 235 -14.84 -2.43 18.98
CA HIS A 235 -14.32 -1.35 18.16
C HIS A 235 -12.80 -1.15 18.33
N ALA A 236 -12.09 -2.18 18.78
CA ALA A 236 -10.64 -2.19 18.90
C ALA A 236 -10.02 -3.11 17.85
N PHE A 237 -8.79 -2.84 17.48
CA PHE A 237 -7.99 -3.71 16.64
C PHE A 237 -6.94 -4.46 17.46
N TRP A 238 -6.51 -5.58 16.94
CA TRP A 238 -5.53 -6.45 17.54
C TRP A 238 -4.10 -6.13 17.07
N TYR A 239 -3.14 -6.29 17.96
CA TYR A 239 -1.72 -6.15 17.66
C TYR A 239 -0.93 -7.23 18.39
N PHE A 240 0.21 -7.63 17.83
CA PHE A 240 1.03 -8.72 18.36
C PHE A 240 1.41 -8.52 19.85
N ASP A 241 1.87 -7.31 20.17
CA ASP A 241 2.42 -6.96 21.46
C ASP A 241 2.37 -5.45 21.70
N LYS A 242 2.96 -5.05 22.84
CA LYS A 242 3.04 -3.63 23.20
C LYS A 242 3.82 -2.80 22.18
N GLU A 243 4.92 -3.34 21.63
CA GLU A 243 5.74 -2.62 20.66
C GLU A 243 4.92 -2.22 19.42
N MET A 244 4.15 -3.18 18.90
CA MET A 244 3.30 -2.91 17.73
C MET A 244 2.15 -1.96 18.04
N ALA A 245 1.52 -2.08 19.20
CA ALA A 245 0.46 -1.17 19.64
C ALA A 245 0.98 0.26 19.87
N ASP A 246 2.14 0.39 20.49
CA ASP A 246 2.80 1.68 20.70
C ASP A 246 3.23 2.32 19.36
N ALA A 247 3.75 1.53 18.43
CA ALA A 247 4.12 2.00 17.10
C ALA A 247 2.90 2.54 16.35
N THR A 248 1.74 1.90 16.48
CA THR A 248 0.48 2.36 15.90
C THR A 248 0.04 3.70 16.50
N GLU A 249 0.03 3.82 17.82
CA GLU A 249 -0.33 5.08 18.47
C GLU A 249 0.66 6.20 18.15
N LYS A 250 1.95 5.89 18.09
CA LYS A 250 2.97 6.86 17.66
C LYS A 250 2.73 7.33 16.23
N TYR A 251 2.36 6.43 15.33
CA TYR A 251 2.02 6.76 13.95
C TYR A 251 0.88 7.79 13.91
N TYR A 252 -0.17 7.56 14.67
CA TYR A 252 -1.32 8.48 14.77
C TYR A 252 -0.97 9.81 15.46
N ALA A 253 -0.17 9.76 16.52
CA ALA A 253 0.24 10.93 17.27
C ALA A 253 1.12 11.88 16.45
N ASN A 254 1.87 11.35 15.48
CA ASN A 254 2.72 12.16 14.61
C ASN A 254 1.91 13.17 13.77
N GLU A 255 0.67 12.86 13.46
CA GLU A 255 -0.19 13.70 12.62
C GLU A 255 -1.26 14.46 13.41
N ARG A 256 -1.58 13.99 14.62
CA ARG A 256 -2.71 14.46 15.43
C ARG A 256 -2.59 15.93 15.82
N GLY A 257 -3.64 16.71 15.50
CA GLY A 257 -3.76 18.12 15.90
C GLY A 257 -2.84 19.08 15.16
N LYS A 258 -2.09 18.62 14.16
CA LYS A 258 -1.26 19.46 13.31
C LYS A 258 -2.05 20.08 12.17
N THR A 259 -1.55 21.17 11.64
CA THR A 259 -2.17 21.90 10.52
C THR A 259 -1.91 21.15 9.21
N GLU A 260 -2.95 20.96 8.43
CA GLU A 260 -2.84 20.38 7.08
C GLU A 260 -2.05 21.30 6.16
N GLN A 261 -1.30 20.71 5.24
CA GLN A 261 -0.60 21.41 4.17
C GLN A 261 -0.78 20.65 2.87
N TYR A 262 -0.65 21.36 1.75
CA TYR A 262 -0.97 20.80 0.44
C TYR A 262 0.15 21.09 -0.55
N ILE A 263 0.37 20.15 -1.45
CA ILE A 263 1.38 20.21 -2.50
C ILE A 263 0.69 20.41 -3.84
N GLY A 264 1.16 21.38 -4.60
CA GLY A 264 0.83 21.58 -6.01
C GLY A 264 2.10 21.59 -6.84
N PHE A 265 1.95 21.88 -8.12
CA PHE A 265 3.06 21.89 -9.06
C PHE A 265 3.10 23.19 -9.84
N GLU A 266 4.31 23.63 -10.07
CA GLU A 266 4.64 24.79 -10.87
C GLU A 266 5.43 24.36 -12.10
N GLN A 267 5.12 24.95 -13.25
CA GLN A 267 5.88 24.83 -14.47
C GLN A 267 6.08 26.22 -15.08
N LYS A 268 7.33 26.57 -15.38
CA LYS A 268 7.70 27.88 -15.99
C LYS A 268 7.15 29.09 -15.19
N GLY A 269 7.20 29.01 -13.84
CA GLY A 269 6.75 30.08 -12.96
C GLY A 269 5.24 30.21 -12.80
N LYS A 270 4.46 29.22 -13.22
CA LYS A 270 2.99 29.23 -13.11
C LYS A 270 2.50 27.96 -12.44
N LEU A 271 1.57 28.10 -11.50
CA LEU A 271 0.85 26.97 -10.94
C LEU A 271 0.08 26.22 -12.01
N ILE A 272 0.13 24.90 -11.95
CA ILE A 272 -0.62 24.02 -12.80
C ILE A 272 -1.99 23.77 -12.17
N THR A 273 -3.04 23.94 -12.95
CA THR A 273 -4.42 23.74 -12.50
C THR A 273 -4.68 22.31 -12.08
N PHE A 274 -5.23 22.15 -10.91
CA PHE A 274 -5.67 20.88 -10.36
C PHE A 274 -7.12 20.59 -10.71
N ASN A 275 -7.44 19.33 -11.03
CA ASN A 275 -8.82 18.89 -11.25
C ASN A 275 -9.32 18.12 -10.02
N PRO A 276 -10.13 18.73 -9.14
CA PRO A 276 -10.60 18.10 -7.92
C PRO A 276 -11.59 16.94 -8.15
N LYS A 277 -12.13 16.79 -9.37
CA LYS A 277 -13.09 15.72 -9.70
C LYS A 277 -12.42 14.43 -10.18
N SER A 278 -11.12 14.42 -10.33
CA SER A 278 -10.39 13.24 -10.76
C SER A 278 -10.05 12.35 -9.55
N HIS A 279 -10.43 11.07 -9.60
CA HIS A 279 -10.02 10.07 -8.61
C HIS A 279 -8.50 9.87 -8.57
N VAL A 280 -7.87 9.96 -9.72
CA VAL A 280 -6.42 10.12 -9.83
C VAL A 280 -6.24 11.62 -9.91
N ARG A 281 -5.65 12.22 -8.89
CA ARG A 281 -5.38 13.66 -8.83
C ARG A 281 -4.47 14.04 -10.00
N MET A 282 -5.06 14.17 -11.20
CA MET A 282 -4.34 14.43 -12.42
C MET A 282 -4.14 15.91 -12.61
N PHE A 283 -2.92 16.28 -12.96
CA PHE A 283 -2.58 17.59 -13.47
C PHE A 283 -2.43 17.49 -15.00
N PRO A 284 -3.51 17.67 -15.76
CA PRO A 284 -3.54 17.31 -17.19
C PRO A 284 -2.75 18.24 -18.10
N SER A 285 -2.22 19.33 -17.57
CA SER A 285 -1.66 20.44 -18.35
C SER A 285 -0.13 20.55 -18.34
N PHE A 286 0.60 19.54 -17.89
CA PHE A 286 2.04 19.52 -18.01
C PHE A 286 2.48 19.52 -19.47
N GLN A 287 3.42 20.40 -19.79
CA GLN A 287 3.97 20.52 -21.13
C GLN A 287 5.40 19.96 -21.17
N PRO A 288 5.70 19.09 -22.14
CA PRO A 288 7.07 18.65 -22.35
C PRO A 288 7.95 19.79 -22.92
N GLU A 289 9.25 19.65 -22.77
CA GLU A 289 10.22 20.45 -23.53
C GLU A 289 10.20 20.07 -25.03
N ALA A 290 11.03 20.75 -25.81
CA ALA A 290 11.06 20.56 -27.26
C ALA A 290 11.35 19.12 -27.73
N ASP A 291 12.01 18.31 -26.89
CA ASP A 291 12.25 16.89 -27.15
C ASP A 291 10.99 16.01 -26.99
N GLY A 292 9.92 16.57 -26.43
CA GLY A 292 8.64 15.91 -26.20
C GLY A 292 8.65 14.83 -25.12
N VAL A 293 9.75 14.66 -24.38
CA VAL A 293 9.94 13.61 -23.37
C VAL A 293 10.51 14.12 -22.05
N THR A 294 11.03 15.34 -22.03
CA THR A 294 11.57 15.95 -20.81
C THR A 294 10.55 16.93 -20.23
N PHE A 295 10.33 16.85 -18.93
CA PHE A 295 9.45 17.75 -18.18
C PHE A 295 10.25 18.36 -17.02
N HIS A 296 10.18 19.67 -16.88
CA HIS A 296 10.68 20.39 -15.72
C HIS A 296 9.50 20.81 -14.86
N LEU A 297 9.45 20.31 -13.65
CA LEU A 297 8.40 20.58 -12.70
C LEU A 297 9.01 21.03 -11.38
N LYS A 298 8.29 21.87 -10.64
CA LYS A 298 8.63 22.23 -9.28
C LYS A 298 7.44 21.96 -8.39
N ALA A 299 7.64 21.16 -7.36
CA ALA A 299 6.65 20.99 -6.32
C ALA A 299 6.68 22.17 -5.36
N VAL A 300 5.51 22.70 -5.04
CA VAL A 300 5.35 23.90 -4.22
C VAL A 300 4.23 23.72 -3.21
N TYR A 301 4.31 24.41 -2.08
CA TYR A 301 3.22 24.47 -1.13
C TYR A 301 2.08 25.33 -1.65
N THR A 302 0.86 24.85 -1.51
CA THR A 302 -0.33 25.53 -2.03
C THR A 302 -1.46 25.60 -1.00
N ASP A 303 -2.51 26.33 -1.34
CA ASP A 303 -3.77 26.28 -0.64
C ASP A 303 -4.48 24.92 -0.82
N THR A 304 -5.55 24.68 -0.09
CA THR A 304 -6.37 23.46 -0.12
C THR A 304 -6.85 23.11 -1.55
N LEU A 305 -7.13 24.13 -2.35
CA LEU A 305 -7.64 23.95 -3.72
C LEU A 305 -6.53 23.82 -4.78
N ARG A 306 -5.27 24.00 -4.39
CA ARG A 306 -4.06 24.04 -5.26
C ARG A 306 -4.14 25.14 -6.33
N ASN A 307 -4.81 26.22 -6.01
CA ASN A 307 -4.97 27.37 -6.93
C ASN A 307 -4.04 28.53 -6.63
N GLU A 308 -3.55 28.61 -5.40
CA GLU A 308 -2.65 29.67 -4.94
C GLU A 308 -1.48 29.09 -4.15
N TYR A 309 -0.38 29.82 -4.10
CA TYR A 309 0.75 29.48 -3.23
C TYR A 309 0.35 29.64 -1.77
N SER A 310 0.72 28.66 -0.95
CA SER A 310 0.49 28.75 0.49
C SER A 310 1.36 29.86 1.09
N LYS A 311 0.75 30.65 1.98
CA LYS A 311 1.46 31.69 2.75
C LYS A 311 2.12 31.13 4.00
N GLU A 312 1.61 30.01 4.52
CA GLU A 312 2.11 29.34 5.71
C GLU A 312 2.24 27.85 5.43
N HIS A 313 3.41 27.28 5.63
CA HIS A 313 3.72 25.87 5.41
C HIS A 313 4.99 25.46 6.17
N SER A 314 5.29 24.18 6.17
CA SER A 314 6.54 23.65 6.68
C SER A 314 7.76 24.26 5.96
N THR A 315 8.88 24.33 6.67
CA THR A 315 10.16 24.67 6.09
C THR A 315 10.88 23.46 5.46
N HIS A 316 10.33 22.28 5.60
CA HIS A 316 10.89 21.07 5.02
C HIS A 316 10.84 21.12 3.50
N PRO A 317 11.87 20.66 2.80
CA PRO A 317 11.84 20.55 1.36
C PRO A 317 10.82 19.50 0.93
N ILE A 318 10.04 19.83 -0.10
CA ILE A 318 9.22 18.83 -0.77
C ILE A 318 10.16 17.97 -1.62
N ARG A 319 10.03 16.66 -1.48
CA ARG A 319 10.82 15.68 -2.22
C ARG A 319 9.96 14.95 -3.23
N MET A 320 10.53 14.54 -4.34
CA MET A 320 9.86 13.72 -5.31
C MET A 320 10.54 12.36 -5.51
N SER A 321 9.74 11.38 -5.75
CA SER A 321 10.17 10.04 -6.10
C SER A 321 9.38 9.52 -7.30
N ARG A 322 9.99 8.62 -8.03
CA ARG A 322 9.31 7.82 -9.02
C ARG A 322 8.44 6.78 -8.30
N ILE A 323 7.17 6.68 -8.67
CA ILE A 323 6.33 5.58 -8.23
C ILE A 323 6.39 4.46 -9.27
N CYS A 324 6.24 4.80 -10.56
CA CYS A 324 6.27 3.79 -11.63
C CYS A 324 6.59 4.42 -12.99
N GLY A 325 6.88 3.55 -13.95
CA GLY A 325 7.09 3.90 -15.35
C GLY A 325 8.54 4.06 -15.77
N PRO A 326 8.79 4.11 -17.08
CA PRO A 326 10.14 4.18 -17.65
C PRO A 326 10.70 5.60 -17.60
N VAL A 327 11.01 6.07 -16.43
CA VAL A 327 11.39 7.46 -16.20
C VAL A 327 12.57 7.58 -15.24
N GLU A 328 13.39 8.57 -15.48
CA GLU A 328 14.45 9.01 -14.58
C GLU A 328 14.04 10.32 -13.91
N VAL A 329 14.11 10.37 -12.59
CA VAL A 329 14.03 11.61 -11.83
C VAL A 329 15.45 12.16 -11.68
N VAL A 330 15.77 13.21 -12.43
CA VAL A 330 17.13 13.74 -12.52
C VAL A 330 17.46 14.61 -11.31
N ASN A 331 16.44 15.22 -10.69
CA ASN A 331 16.60 16.12 -9.55
C ASN A 331 15.32 16.06 -8.69
N ASP A 332 15.47 15.93 -7.38
CA ASP A 332 14.38 15.74 -6.43
C ASP A 332 13.72 17.04 -5.90
N THR A 333 14.29 18.20 -6.22
CA THR A 333 13.76 19.51 -5.78
C THR A 333 13.17 20.33 -6.92
N THR A 334 13.72 20.18 -8.10
CA THR A 334 13.16 20.72 -9.35
C THR A 334 13.15 19.58 -10.35
N PHE A 335 11.97 19.03 -10.62
CA PHE A 335 11.92 17.78 -11.33
C PHE A 335 12.25 17.92 -12.79
N THR A 336 13.38 17.35 -13.16
CA THR A 336 13.62 16.96 -14.53
C THR A 336 13.25 15.50 -14.65
N VAL A 337 12.16 15.25 -15.30
CA VAL A 337 11.66 13.90 -15.59
C VAL A 337 11.93 13.64 -17.05
N ARG A 338 12.66 12.58 -17.35
CA ARG A 338 12.95 12.15 -18.71
C ARG A 338 12.42 10.75 -18.93
N PHE A 339 11.58 10.62 -19.95
CA PHE A 339 11.13 9.31 -20.40
C PHE A 339 12.20 8.66 -21.28
N TYR A 340 12.78 7.57 -20.86
CA TYR A 340 13.81 6.86 -21.60
C TYR A 340 13.30 5.64 -22.39
N ARG A 341 12.12 5.16 -22.05
CA ARG A 341 11.50 4.03 -22.74
C ARG A 341 10.02 4.29 -22.93
N MET A 342 9.64 4.49 -24.16
CA MET A 342 8.24 4.58 -24.51
C MET A 342 7.81 3.23 -25.06
N GLY A 343 6.72 2.66 -24.55
CA GLY A 343 6.08 1.48 -25.12
C GLY A 343 5.42 1.86 -26.46
N LEU A 344 6.24 2.21 -27.43
CA LEU A 344 5.83 2.80 -28.70
C LEU A 344 5.13 1.80 -29.65
N ASP A 345 5.22 0.53 -29.33
CA ASP A 345 4.76 -0.52 -30.23
C ASP A 345 3.26 -0.84 -30.08
N ASN A 346 2.58 -0.22 -29.12
CA ASN A 346 1.16 -0.44 -28.92
C ASN A 346 0.39 0.88 -28.83
N PRO A 347 -0.33 1.27 -29.89
CA PRO A 347 -1.11 2.51 -29.93
C PRO A 347 -2.25 2.57 -28.88
N LYS A 348 -2.59 1.45 -28.26
CA LYS A 348 -3.58 1.38 -27.18
C LYS A 348 -2.96 1.57 -25.78
N ARG A 349 -1.64 1.62 -25.66
CA ARG A 349 -0.95 1.89 -24.41
C ARG A 349 -0.50 3.34 -24.38
N THR A 350 -1.14 4.12 -23.56
CA THR A 350 -0.62 5.43 -23.15
C THR A 350 0.58 5.20 -22.25
N GLY A 351 1.71 5.78 -22.61
CA GLY A 351 2.82 5.90 -21.67
C GLY A 351 2.42 6.90 -20.59
N GLY A 352 2.17 6.43 -19.38
CA GLY A 352 1.98 7.27 -18.21
C GLY A 352 3.10 6.98 -17.21
N ILE A 353 3.44 7.96 -16.43
CA ILE A 353 4.24 7.79 -15.21
C ILE A 353 3.47 8.35 -14.04
N CYS A 354 3.70 7.74 -12.89
CA CYS A 354 3.29 8.30 -11.64
C CYS A 354 4.52 8.75 -10.86
N LEU A 355 4.47 9.98 -10.41
CA LEU A 355 5.43 10.59 -9.51
C LEU A 355 4.72 10.93 -8.22
N MET A 356 5.45 10.88 -7.13
CA MET A 356 4.97 11.26 -5.81
C MET A 356 5.82 12.42 -5.29
N ALA A 357 5.18 13.53 -4.97
CA ALA A 357 5.78 14.62 -4.23
C ALA A 357 5.36 14.50 -2.77
N SER A 358 6.30 14.51 -1.85
CA SER A 358 6.03 14.30 -0.43
C SER A 358 6.82 15.26 0.45
N VAL A 359 6.26 15.54 1.61
CA VAL A 359 6.94 16.26 2.70
C VAL A 359 6.56 15.60 4.03
N LYS A 360 7.55 15.44 4.89
CA LYS A 360 7.35 14.91 6.24
C LYS A 360 6.67 15.94 7.14
N GLN A 361 5.98 15.44 8.15
CA GLN A 361 5.43 16.28 9.23
C GLN A 361 6.57 17.00 9.99
N ASP A 362 6.23 18.13 10.56
CA ASP A 362 7.05 18.81 11.55
C ASP A 362 6.27 19.06 12.86
N HIS A 363 6.72 19.99 13.69
CA HIS A 363 6.05 20.28 14.95
C HIS A 363 4.68 20.96 14.80
N LYS A 364 4.42 21.64 13.66
CA LYS A 364 3.20 22.41 13.39
C LYS A 364 2.36 21.81 12.26
N TYR A 365 3.00 21.27 11.24
CA TYR A 365 2.34 20.82 10.00
C TYR A 365 2.34 19.32 9.89
N ARG A 366 1.27 18.80 9.32
CA ARG A 366 1.13 17.38 8.95
C ARG A 366 2.06 17.02 7.80
N SER A 367 2.31 15.75 7.60
CA SER A 367 2.83 15.24 6.34
C SER A 367 1.87 15.59 5.19
N ALA A 368 2.40 15.70 4.00
CA ALA A 368 1.59 15.86 2.80
C ALA A 368 2.20 15.06 1.66
N VAL A 369 1.33 14.48 0.86
CA VAL A 369 1.70 13.75 -0.34
C VAL A 369 0.81 14.21 -1.50
N GLN A 370 1.39 14.36 -2.66
CA GLN A 370 0.68 14.64 -3.89
C GLN A 370 1.23 13.76 -5.00
N GLN A 371 0.41 12.86 -5.46
CA GLN A 371 0.70 12.09 -6.64
C GLN A 371 0.41 12.88 -7.90
N VAL A 372 1.24 12.66 -8.91
CA VAL A 372 1.09 13.22 -10.25
C VAL A 372 1.20 12.11 -11.27
N GLU A 373 0.25 12.04 -12.16
CA GLU A 373 0.34 11.25 -13.37
C GLU A 373 0.67 12.16 -14.56
N ILE A 374 1.80 11.91 -15.22
CA ILE A 374 2.17 12.59 -16.45
C ILE A 374 1.89 11.63 -17.60
N ARG A 375 0.99 12.01 -18.50
CA ARG A 375 0.70 11.28 -19.72
C ARG A 375 1.45 11.88 -20.87
N ILE A 376 2.26 11.08 -21.56
CA ILE A 376 2.94 11.50 -22.77
C ILE A 376 2.08 11.18 -23.99
N PRO A 377 2.10 12.09 -24.99
CA PRO A 377 1.49 11.80 -26.28
C PRO A 377 2.12 10.55 -26.89
N TYR A 378 1.28 9.67 -27.41
CA TYR A 378 1.73 8.55 -28.23
C TYR A 378 2.54 9.07 -29.42
N ARG A 379 3.66 8.44 -29.72
CA ARG A 379 4.40 8.69 -30.96
C ARG A 379 4.09 7.56 -31.93
N ASN A 380 3.73 7.90 -33.16
CA ASN A 380 3.57 6.91 -34.22
C ASN A 380 4.94 6.31 -34.63
N LYS A 381 4.95 5.39 -35.57
CA LYS A 381 6.20 4.73 -36.05
C LYS A 381 7.21 5.72 -36.62
N GLU A 382 6.77 6.88 -37.08
CA GLU A 382 7.62 7.97 -37.57
C GLU A 382 8.16 8.86 -36.44
N GLY A 383 7.83 8.57 -35.19
CA GLY A 383 8.27 9.36 -34.04
C GLY A 383 7.52 10.68 -33.84
N ILE A 384 6.45 10.90 -34.58
CA ILE A 384 5.62 12.11 -34.52
C ILE A 384 4.69 12.02 -33.30
N PRO A 385 4.70 12.99 -32.37
CA PRO A 385 3.80 12.99 -31.22
C PRO A 385 2.34 13.03 -31.68
N GLN A 386 1.54 12.10 -31.18
CA GLN A 386 0.10 12.11 -31.41
C GLN A 386 -0.63 12.42 -30.12
N ARG A 387 -1.54 13.38 -30.16
CA ARG A 387 -2.37 13.74 -29.03
C ARG A 387 -3.43 12.66 -28.83
N ILE A 388 -3.33 11.92 -27.73
CA ILE A 388 -4.39 11.00 -27.35
C ILE A 388 -5.41 11.80 -26.55
N ILE A 389 -6.59 11.98 -27.12
CA ILE A 389 -7.75 12.53 -26.43
C ILE A 389 -8.47 11.33 -25.81
N PHE A 390 -8.54 11.27 -24.49
CA PHE A 390 -9.38 10.31 -23.80
C PHE A 390 -10.81 10.84 -23.75
N PRO A 391 -11.80 9.99 -23.98
CA PRO A 391 -13.19 10.37 -23.83
C PRO A 391 -13.56 10.70 -22.38
#